data_a091ef4e1935ec7a21cb15d26eaac030
#
_entry.id   a091ef4e1935ec7a21cb15d26eaac030
#
_cell.length_a   1.000
_cell.length_b   1.000
_cell.length_c   1.000
_cell.angle_alpha   90.00
_cell.angle_beta   90.00
_cell.angle_gamma   90.00
#
_symmetry.space_group_name_H-M   'P 1'
#
loop_
_entity.id
_entity.type
_entity.pdbx_description
1 polymer ?
#
loop_
_entity_poly.entity_id
_entity_poly.type
_entity_poly.pdbx_seq_one_letter_code
_entity_poly.pdbx_strand_id
1 'polypeptide(L)'
;MNTRVTPTTDLDKARHDLDVVGYCIVEDVAPSELVSRVRERVLEQASAERDTGQAFVQDGNTQWVANVLNKGEVFLELLTCSETGLDLCRHVLGDGFILSCSNAPIAGPATGRMKMHSDQYWTPTIQQEPLAYDRLGENGLDRSEVSHPAVRRDYLFPPCMVTLVWAITDFTANNGATVFVPGSHMSGLQPDYRQNHTDAVPAEMPAGSIVLWDGRTWHATGANETRDQYRIGVTNNMVAPMIRPLVNYPYSLRAEVVERLDERQKQLLGFSTWTAYGNEGVPMQDLKYFKPAADQPGPML
;
A
#
# COMPACT_ATOMS: atom_id res chain seq x y z
N MET A 1 -4.16 -19.42 17.68
CA MET A 1 -4.03 -20.32 16.51
C MET A 1 -3.08 -19.64 15.55
N ASN A 2 -2.00 -20.30 15.16
CA ASN A 2 -1.03 -19.74 14.23
C ASN A 2 -1.58 -19.91 12.80
N THR A 3 -2.39 -18.98 12.33
CA THR A 3 -3.11 -19.10 11.06
C THR A 3 -2.21 -18.52 9.96
N ARG A 4 -1.33 -19.36 9.43
CA ARG A 4 -0.55 -19.01 8.25
C ARG A 4 -1.49 -18.97 7.03
N VAL A 5 -1.56 -17.82 6.36
CA VAL A 5 -2.25 -17.69 5.09
C VAL A 5 -1.42 -18.38 4.00
N THR A 6 -2.08 -19.17 3.18
CA THR A 6 -1.48 -19.83 2.00
C THR A 6 -1.94 -19.14 0.73
N PRO A 7 -1.09 -19.06 -0.31
CA PRO A 7 -1.51 -18.56 -1.62
C PRO A 7 -2.76 -19.27 -2.13
N THR A 8 -3.64 -18.52 -2.80
CA THR A 8 -4.90 -19.04 -3.34
C THR A 8 -5.29 -18.29 -4.61
N THR A 9 -6.07 -18.92 -5.46
CA THR A 9 -6.79 -18.26 -6.57
C THR A 9 -8.26 -18.01 -6.24
N ASP A 10 -8.73 -18.48 -5.09
CA ASP A 10 -10.09 -18.31 -4.60
C ASP A 10 -10.25 -16.96 -3.91
N LEU A 11 -11.00 -16.04 -4.53
CA LEU A 11 -11.21 -14.69 -4.03
C LEU A 11 -12.07 -14.64 -2.76
N ASP A 12 -12.98 -15.57 -2.56
CA ASP A 12 -13.80 -15.61 -1.35
C ASP A 12 -12.95 -16.03 -0.15
N LYS A 13 -12.02 -16.98 -0.36
CA LYS A 13 -11.00 -17.29 0.64
C LYS A 13 -10.10 -16.09 0.91
N ALA A 14 -9.66 -15.36 -0.12
CA ALA A 14 -8.81 -14.19 0.04
C ALA A 14 -9.51 -13.07 0.85
N ARG A 15 -10.79 -12.81 0.59
CA ARG A 15 -11.61 -11.86 1.39
C ARG A 15 -11.74 -12.33 2.84
N HIS A 16 -12.03 -13.60 3.04
CA HIS A 16 -12.12 -14.19 4.39
C HIS A 16 -10.78 -14.05 5.15
N ASP A 17 -9.66 -14.33 4.49
CA ASP A 17 -8.33 -14.18 5.11
C ASP A 17 -8.07 -12.71 5.49
N LEU A 18 -8.44 -11.74 4.65
CA LEU A 18 -8.37 -10.31 4.97
C LEU A 18 -9.19 -9.95 6.21
N ASP A 19 -10.43 -10.42 6.29
CA ASP A 19 -11.34 -10.08 7.38
C ASP A 19 -10.90 -10.70 8.73
N VAL A 20 -10.35 -11.91 8.70
CA VAL A 20 -10.04 -12.68 9.91
C VAL A 20 -8.58 -12.59 10.32
N VAL A 21 -7.68 -12.61 9.33
CA VAL A 21 -6.23 -12.66 9.57
C VAL A 21 -5.56 -11.30 9.36
N GLY A 22 -6.18 -10.42 8.58
CA GLY A 22 -5.69 -9.08 8.28
C GLY A 22 -4.84 -8.99 7.02
N TYR A 23 -4.54 -10.10 6.36
CA TYR A 23 -3.86 -10.14 5.08
C TYR A 23 -4.27 -11.36 4.26
N CYS A 24 -4.12 -11.28 2.94
CA CYS A 24 -4.33 -12.40 2.02
C CYS A 24 -3.19 -12.48 0.99
N ILE A 25 -3.06 -13.66 0.37
CA ILE A 25 -2.11 -13.91 -0.72
C ILE A 25 -2.88 -14.51 -1.88
N VAL A 26 -2.81 -13.86 -3.06
CA VAL A 26 -3.42 -14.37 -4.29
C VAL A 26 -2.33 -14.64 -5.31
N GLU A 27 -2.31 -15.83 -5.86
CA GLU A 27 -1.35 -16.26 -6.88
C GLU A 27 -1.91 -16.12 -8.31
N ASP A 28 -1.02 -16.17 -9.30
CA ASP A 28 -1.36 -16.08 -10.73
C ASP A 28 -2.11 -14.79 -11.13
N VAL A 29 -1.75 -13.66 -10.53
CA VAL A 29 -2.44 -12.37 -10.75
C VAL A 29 -1.81 -11.57 -11.89
N ALA A 30 -0.47 -11.49 -11.96
CA ALA A 30 0.24 -10.78 -13.01
C ALA A 30 0.83 -11.74 -14.06
N PRO A 31 0.70 -11.41 -15.37
CA PRO A 31 1.35 -12.19 -16.43
C PRO A 31 2.87 -12.22 -16.23
N SER A 32 3.48 -13.38 -16.43
CA SER A 32 4.93 -13.60 -16.24
C SER A 32 5.79 -12.68 -17.11
N GLU A 33 5.35 -12.36 -18.32
CA GLU A 33 6.02 -11.39 -19.22
C GLU A 33 6.05 -9.98 -18.63
N LEU A 34 4.92 -9.53 -18.05
CA LEU A 34 4.86 -8.22 -17.38
C LEU A 34 5.76 -8.20 -16.15
N VAL A 35 5.73 -9.26 -15.34
CA VAL A 35 6.61 -9.40 -14.15
C VAL A 35 8.10 -9.28 -14.56
N SER A 36 8.50 -9.94 -15.66
CA SER A 36 9.87 -9.86 -16.17
C SER A 36 10.25 -8.45 -16.59
N ARG A 37 9.40 -7.75 -17.34
CA ARG A 37 9.60 -6.36 -17.77
C ARG A 37 9.68 -5.40 -16.57
N VAL A 38 8.83 -5.58 -15.57
CA VAL A 38 8.86 -4.80 -14.33
C VAL A 38 10.16 -5.05 -13.57
N ARG A 39 10.59 -6.31 -13.45
CA ARG A 39 11.86 -6.67 -12.80
C ARG A 39 13.05 -5.99 -13.46
N GLU A 40 13.17 -6.08 -14.77
CA GLU A 40 14.23 -5.44 -15.54
C GLU A 40 14.25 -3.92 -15.30
N ARG A 41 13.09 -3.27 -15.40
CA ARG A 41 12.98 -1.83 -15.21
C ARG A 41 13.29 -1.37 -13.78
N VAL A 42 12.89 -2.13 -12.76
CA VAL A 42 13.23 -1.86 -11.35
C VAL A 42 14.75 -1.93 -11.15
N LEU A 43 15.41 -2.97 -11.67
CA LEU A 43 16.85 -3.16 -11.50
C LEU A 43 17.66 -2.09 -12.26
N GLU A 44 17.24 -1.74 -13.46
CA GLU A 44 17.86 -0.65 -14.25
C GLU A 44 17.76 0.68 -13.49
N GLN A 45 16.57 1.02 -13.00
CA GLN A 45 16.35 2.25 -12.25
C GLN A 45 17.16 2.27 -10.94
N ALA A 46 17.17 1.16 -10.22
CA ALA A 46 17.93 1.04 -8.98
C ALA A 46 19.43 1.20 -9.20
N SER A 47 19.98 0.68 -10.31
CA SER A 47 21.37 0.89 -10.68
C SER A 47 21.66 2.36 -10.98
N ALA A 48 20.84 2.99 -11.81
CA ALA A 48 21.00 4.40 -12.16
C ALA A 48 20.94 5.34 -10.93
N GLU A 49 20.07 5.03 -9.96
CA GLU A 49 20.00 5.79 -8.71
C GLU A 49 21.27 5.61 -7.85
N ARG A 50 21.87 4.41 -7.82
CA ARG A 50 23.16 4.18 -7.15
C ARG A 50 24.30 4.93 -7.85
N ASP A 51 24.37 4.84 -9.15
CA ASP A 51 25.43 5.45 -9.96
C ASP A 51 25.44 6.98 -9.83
N THR A 52 24.27 7.57 -9.60
CA THR A 52 24.11 9.04 -9.40
C THR A 52 24.10 9.46 -7.93
N GLY A 53 24.26 8.53 -6.99
CA GLY A 53 24.24 8.83 -5.55
C GLY A 53 22.86 9.21 -5.00
N GLN A 54 21.78 8.87 -5.73
CA GLN A 54 20.39 9.19 -5.35
C GLN A 54 19.65 7.98 -4.74
N ALA A 55 20.32 6.84 -4.61
CA ALA A 55 19.70 5.64 -4.06
C ALA A 55 19.32 5.84 -2.60
N PHE A 56 18.05 5.57 -2.28
CA PHE A 56 17.58 5.53 -0.90
C PHE A 56 17.67 4.10 -0.37
N VAL A 57 18.57 3.88 0.60
CA VAL A 57 18.86 2.56 1.18
C VAL A 57 18.56 2.58 2.68
N GLN A 58 17.82 1.58 3.15
CA GLN A 58 17.46 1.37 4.55
C GLN A 58 17.81 -0.04 5.02
N ASP A 59 17.81 -0.26 6.33
CA ASP A 59 17.96 -1.57 6.98
C ASP A 59 19.18 -2.38 6.48
N GLY A 60 20.26 -1.68 6.20
CA GLY A 60 21.54 -2.24 5.74
C GLY A 60 21.63 -2.44 4.25
N ASN A 61 20.67 -3.05 3.58
CA ASN A 61 20.74 -3.33 2.14
C ASN A 61 19.36 -3.42 1.45
N THR A 62 18.37 -2.68 1.95
CA THR A 62 17.08 -2.54 1.26
C THR A 62 17.08 -1.21 0.51
N GLN A 63 17.12 -1.27 -0.82
CA GLN A 63 16.96 -0.08 -1.67
C GLN A 63 15.49 0.14 -2.00
N TRP A 64 15.04 1.39 -1.89
CA TRP A 64 13.69 1.81 -2.27
C TRP A 64 13.75 2.65 -3.54
N VAL A 65 13.21 2.12 -4.63
CA VAL A 65 12.94 2.91 -5.84
C VAL A 65 11.59 3.59 -5.63
N ALA A 66 11.61 4.85 -5.22
CA ALA A 66 10.41 5.60 -4.86
C ALA A 66 9.65 6.13 -6.09
N ASN A 67 8.32 6.30 -5.95
CA ASN A 67 7.45 6.92 -6.96
C ASN A 67 7.66 6.37 -8.38
N VAL A 68 7.47 5.07 -8.53
CA VAL A 68 7.79 4.32 -9.75
C VAL A 68 6.96 4.72 -10.97
N LEU A 69 5.78 5.33 -10.80
CA LEU A 69 4.90 5.68 -11.92
C LEU A 69 5.51 6.70 -12.90
N ASN A 70 6.45 7.52 -12.44
CA ASN A 70 7.24 8.40 -13.31
C ASN A 70 8.47 7.71 -13.93
N LYS A 71 8.71 6.44 -13.60
CA LYS A 71 9.94 5.72 -13.92
C LYS A 71 9.76 4.61 -14.96
N GLY A 72 8.54 4.43 -15.48
CA GLY A 72 8.28 3.49 -16.58
C GLY A 72 6.81 3.13 -16.72
N GLU A 73 6.35 2.95 -17.96
CA GLU A 73 4.97 2.55 -18.29
C GLU A 73 4.57 1.20 -17.70
N VAL A 74 5.53 0.29 -17.54
CA VAL A 74 5.31 -1.03 -16.96
C VAL A 74 4.70 -0.98 -15.55
N PHE A 75 4.92 0.12 -14.80
CA PHE A 75 4.33 0.30 -13.49
C PHE A 75 2.87 0.73 -13.54
N LEU A 76 2.48 1.50 -14.57
CA LEU A 76 1.07 1.83 -14.84
C LEU A 76 0.32 0.59 -15.31
N GLU A 77 0.93 -0.20 -16.20
CA GLU A 77 0.39 -1.48 -16.66
C GLU A 77 0.20 -2.44 -15.47
N LEU A 78 1.22 -2.59 -14.60
CA LEU A 78 1.12 -3.43 -13.41
C LEU A 78 0.02 -2.98 -12.45
N LEU A 79 -0.16 -1.68 -12.25
CA LEU A 79 -1.17 -1.11 -11.36
C LEU A 79 -2.60 -1.57 -11.71
N THR A 80 -2.88 -1.75 -13.00
CA THR A 80 -4.22 -2.08 -13.52
C THR A 80 -4.27 -3.39 -14.32
N CYS A 81 -3.21 -4.22 -14.28
CA CYS A 81 -3.15 -5.46 -15.07
C CYS A 81 -4.21 -6.50 -14.64
N SER A 82 -4.75 -6.37 -13.44
CA SER A 82 -5.76 -7.32 -12.91
C SER A 82 -6.75 -6.60 -11.99
N GLU A 83 -8.04 -6.88 -12.15
CA GLU A 83 -9.08 -6.40 -11.23
C GLU A 83 -9.03 -7.10 -9.86
N THR A 84 -8.38 -8.26 -9.75
CA THR A 84 -8.31 -9.04 -8.50
C THR A 84 -7.80 -8.22 -7.32
N GLY A 85 -6.66 -7.53 -7.48
CA GLY A 85 -6.09 -6.70 -6.42
C GLY A 85 -6.97 -5.48 -6.10
N LEU A 86 -7.58 -4.88 -7.12
CA LEU A 86 -8.47 -3.72 -6.97
C LEU A 86 -9.79 -4.11 -6.30
N ASP A 87 -10.33 -5.30 -6.58
CA ASP A 87 -11.53 -5.81 -5.91
C ASP A 87 -11.29 -6.09 -4.42
N LEU A 88 -10.12 -6.61 -4.08
CA LEU A 88 -9.74 -6.79 -2.68
C LEU A 88 -9.52 -5.45 -1.96
N CYS A 89 -8.96 -4.45 -2.63
CA CYS A 89 -8.89 -3.09 -2.09
C CYS A 89 -10.29 -2.51 -1.86
N ARG A 90 -11.23 -2.72 -2.81
CA ARG A 90 -12.62 -2.29 -2.69
C ARG A 90 -13.36 -3.00 -1.55
N HIS A 91 -13.07 -4.27 -1.32
CA HIS A 91 -13.63 -5.03 -0.19
C HIS A 91 -13.33 -4.36 1.16
N VAL A 92 -12.11 -3.82 1.33
CA VAL A 92 -11.68 -3.20 2.59
C VAL A 92 -12.03 -1.71 2.68
N LEU A 93 -11.82 -0.95 1.60
CA LEU A 93 -11.91 0.52 1.60
C LEU A 93 -13.23 1.07 1.05
N GLY A 94 -14.05 0.23 0.42
CA GLY A 94 -15.20 0.68 -0.34
C GLY A 94 -14.84 1.28 -1.69
N ASP A 95 -15.82 1.82 -2.39
CA ASP A 95 -15.62 2.49 -3.67
C ASP A 95 -14.91 3.83 -3.54
N GLY A 96 -14.23 4.24 -4.60
CA GLY A 96 -13.59 5.56 -4.67
C GLY A 96 -12.21 5.65 -4.01
N PHE A 97 -11.64 4.53 -3.55
CA PHE A 97 -10.26 4.54 -3.05
C PHE A 97 -9.27 4.99 -4.13
N ILE A 98 -8.16 5.59 -3.70
CA ILE A 98 -7.11 6.12 -4.57
C ILE A 98 -5.74 5.61 -4.15
N LEU A 99 -4.79 5.66 -5.08
CA LEU A 99 -3.39 5.33 -4.82
C LEU A 99 -2.74 6.45 -4.01
N SER A 100 -2.17 6.11 -2.88
CA SER A 100 -1.42 7.03 -2.01
C SER A 100 0.04 7.15 -2.43
N CYS A 101 0.70 6.02 -2.67
CA CYS A 101 2.06 5.98 -3.23
C CYS A 101 2.34 4.62 -3.86
N SER A 102 3.33 4.60 -4.77
CA SER A 102 3.82 3.37 -5.42
C SER A 102 5.34 3.37 -5.43
N ASN A 103 5.93 2.33 -4.84
CA ASN A 103 7.37 2.20 -4.66
C ASN A 103 7.82 0.76 -4.96
N ALA A 104 9.10 0.58 -5.27
CA ALA A 104 9.66 -0.76 -5.42
C ALA A 104 10.80 -0.99 -4.41
N PRO A 105 10.51 -1.65 -3.28
CA PRO A 105 11.52 -2.10 -2.34
C PRO A 105 12.27 -3.33 -2.87
N ILE A 106 13.60 -3.28 -2.76
CA ILE A 106 14.53 -4.34 -3.13
C ILE A 106 15.29 -4.76 -1.87
N ALA A 107 14.89 -5.85 -1.23
CA ALA A 107 15.62 -6.40 -0.10
C ALA A 107 16.82 -7.22 -0.62
N GLY A 108 18.01 -6.65 -0.47
CA GLY A 108 19.26 -7.27 -0.90
C GLY A 108 19.78 -8.30 0.10
N PRO A 109 20.84 -9.05 -0.27
CA PRO A 109 21.47 -10.04 0.58
C PRO A 109 21.93 -9.46 1.92
N ALA A 110 21.85 -10.26 2.98
CA ALA A 110 22.25 -9.91 4.33
C ALA A 110 21.52 -8.68 4.92
N THR A 111 20.30 -8.38 4.43
CA THR A 111 19.44 -7.35 5.04
C THR A 111 18.81 -7.88 6.31
N GLY A 112 18.89 -7.10 7.38
CA GLY A 112 18.19 -7.39 8.63
C GLY A 112 16.66 -7.26 8.48
N ARG A 113 15.95 -7.84 9.45
CA ARG A 113 14.50 -7.65 9.55
C ARG A 113 14.17 -6.18 9.86
N MET A 114 13.22 -5.61 9.12
CA MET A 114 12.67 -4.29 9.41
C MET A 114 11.92 -4.31 10.76
N LYS A 115 11.82 -3.17 11.41
CA LYS A 115 11.00 -3.04 12.62
C LYS A 115 9.53 -3.26 12.32
N MET A 116 8.86 -3.99 13.21
CA MET A 116 7.42 -4.24 13.11
C MET A 116 6.66 -2.92 13.19
N HIS A 117 5.69 -2.71 12.30
CA HIS A 117 4.87 -1.51 12.23
C HIS A 117 3.50 -1.82 11.63
N SER A 118 2.59 -0.86 11.69
CA SER A 118 1.39 -0.81 10.86
C SER A 118 1.50 0.37 9.89
N ASP A 119 0.86 0.28 8.73
CA ASP A 119 0.86 1.37 7.75
C ASP A 119 -0.09 2.50 8.15
N GLN A 120 -1.16 2.16 8.88
CA GLN A 120 -2.16 3.10 9.39
C GLN A 120 -1.81 3.62 10.80
N TYR A 121 -0.51 3.95 11.05
CA TYR A 121 0.00 4.37 12.35
C TYR A 121 -0.50 5.76 12.81
N TRP A 122 -0.97 6.58 11.90
CA TRP A 122 -1.44 7.94 12.13
C TRP A 122 -2.89 8.04 12.56
N THR A 123 -3.62 6.91 12.63
CA THR A 123 -4.97 6.92 13.18
C THR A 123 -4.93 6.95 14.70
N PRO A 124 -5.88 7.67 15.32
CA PRO A 124 -5.96 7.70 16.77
C PRO A 124 -6.03 6.30 17.36
N THR A 125 -5.26 6.07 18.40
CA THR A 125 -5.44 4.88 19.25
C THR A 125 -6.73 5.03 20.03
N ILE A 126 -7.32 3.91 20.39
CA ILE A 126 -8.54 3.93 21.18
C ILE A 126 -8.22 4.46 22.57
N GLN A 127 -8.89 5.53 22.96
CA GLN A 127 -8.68 6.16 24.26
C GLN A 127 -9.56 5.53 25.34
N GLN A 128 -9.04 5.48 26.58
CA GLN A 128 -9.77 4.93 27.72
C GLN A 128 -10.84 5.90 28.28
N GLU A 129 -10.61 7.19 28.11
CA GLU A 129 -11.50 8.22 28.65
C GLU A 129 -12.46 8.73 27.57
N PRO A 130 -13.78 8.73 27.82
CA PRO A 130 -14.76 9.07 26.80
C PRO A 130 -14.73 10.52 26.32
N LEU A 131 -14.05 11.41 27.03
CA LEU A 131 -13.93 12.83 26.67
C LEU A 131 -12.56 13.20 26.11
N ALA A 132 -11.59 12.28 26.15
CA ALA A 132 -10.28 12.50 25.56
C ALA A 132 -10.31 12.09 24.08
N TYR A 133 -9.72 12.87 23.21
CA TYR A 133 -9.50 12.54 21.81
C TYR A 133 -8.09 12.98 21.39
N ASP A 134 -7.49 12.18 20.55
CA ASP A 134 -6.21 12.51 19.96
C ASP A 134 -6.39 13.45 18.78
N ARG A 135 -5.58 14.48 18.73
CA ARG A 135 -5.46 15.32 17.53
C ARG A 135 -4.39 14.75 16.64
N LEU A 136 -4.68 14.56 15.37
CA LEU A 136 -3.71 14.02 14.40
C LEU A 136 -2.42 14.85 14.37
N GLY A 137 -2.49 16.16 14.60
CA GLY A 137 -1.32 17.01 14.64
C GLY A 137 -0.46 16.87 15.90
N GLU A 138 -0.98 16.25 16.98
CA GLU A 138 -0.26 15.99 18.22
C GLU A 138 0.47 14.67 18.22
N ASN A 139 -0.01 13.69 17.43
CA ASN A 139 0.58 12.35 17.39
C ASN A 139 1.85 12.28 16.54
N GLY A 140 2.18 13.32 15.80
CA GLY A 140 3.36 13.33 14.94
C GLY A 140 3.34 12.25 13.85
N LEU A 141 4.36 12.24 13.01
CA LEU A 141 4.57 11.21 12.00
C LEU A 141 5.68 10.23 12.39
N ASP A 142 6.22 10.35 13.62
CA ASP A 142 7.30 9.48 14.07
C ASP A 142 6.73 8.18 14.64
N ARG A 143 6.90 7.10 13.90
CA ARG A 143 6.51 5.75 14.30
C ARG A 143 7.21 5.29 15.59
N SER A 144 8.38 5.83 15.90
CA SER A 144 9.17 5.41 17.07
C SER A 144 8.61 5.93 18.39
N GLU A 145 7.80 7.00 18.34
CA GLU A 145 7.22 7.65 19.51
C GLU A 145 5.80 7.18 19.84
N VAL A 146 5.20 6.38 18.95
CA VAL A 146 3.86 5.85 19.17
C VAL A 146 3.91 4.82 20.30
N SER A 147 3.69 5.27 21.53
CA SER A 147 3.60 4.42 22.73
C SER A 147 2.13 4.19 23.07
N HIS A 148 1.79 2.97 23.51
CA HIS A 148 0.40 2.56 23.63
C HIS A 148 0.02 2.19 25.06
N PRO A 149 -0.78 3.02 25.73
CA PRO A 149 -1.50 2.60 26.93
C PRO A 149 -2.56 1.55 26.59
N ALA A 150 -3.04 0.87 27.61
CA ALA A 150 -4.11 -0.10 27.51
C ALA A 150 -5.37 0.50 26.86
N VAL A 151 -6.01 -0.25 26.00
CA VAL A 151 -6.98 0.20 25.01
C VAL A 151 -8.39 -0.25 25.36
N ARG A 152 -9.39 0.58 25.11
CA ARG A 152 -10.78 0.13 24.98
C ARG A 152 -10.89 -0.78 23.75
N ARG A 153 -11.40 -1.99 23.96
CA ARG A 153 -11.54 -3.00 22.91
C ARG A 153 -12.91 -3.00 22.23
N ASP A 154 -13.75 -2.06 22.59
CA ASP A 154 -15.13 -1.95 22.10
C ASP A 154 -15.27 -1.03 20.86
N TYR A 155 -14.18 -0.41 20.44
CA TYR A 155 -14.17 0.43 19.25
C TYR A 155 -12.83 0.29 18.51
N LEU A 156 -12.90 0.02 17.21
CA LEU A 156 -11.75 0.00 16.32
C LEU A 156 -11.91 1.12 15.29
N PHE A 157 -10.82 1.86 15.04
CA PHE A 157 -10.81 2.79 13.92
C PHE A 157 -10.95 2.00 12.61
N PRO A 158 -11.82 2.44 11.67
CA PRO A 158 -12.01 1.71 10.42
C PRO A 158 -10.71 1.64 9.58
N PRO A 159 -10.55 0.63 8.73
CA PRO A 159 -9.45 0.61 7.79
C PRO A 159 -9.59 1.78 6.81
N CYS A 160 -8.56 2.61 6.74
CA CYS A 160 -8.46 3.73 5.81
C CYS A 160 -7.34 3.55 4.78
N MET A 161 -6.57 2.48 4.93
CA MET A 161 -5.43 2.16 4.09
C MET A 161 -5.34 0.66 3.87
N VAL A 162 -4.96 0.29 2.66
CA VAL A 162 -4.63 -1.08 2.26
C VAL A 162 -3.32 -1.01 1.51
N THR A 163 -2.44 -1.93 1.81
CA THR A 163 -1.21 -2.08 1.04
C THR A 163 -1.27 -3.35 0.21
N LEU A 164 -1.06 -3.19 -1.08
CA LEU A 164 -0.96 -4.25 -2.06
C LEU A 164 0.49 -4.33 -2.55
N VAL A 165 1.10 -5.50 -2.44
CA VAL A 165 2.46 -5.75 -2.94
C VAL A 165 2.44 -6.82 -4.01
N TRP A 166 2.95 -6.49 -5.18
CA TRP A 166 3.25 -7.42 -6.26
C TRP A 166 4.58 -8.12 -6.00
N ALA A 167 4.60 -9.43 -6.01
CA ALA A 167 5.83 -10.21 -5.98
C ALA A 167 6.49 -10.21 -7.36
N ILE A 168 7.57 -9.48 -7.51
CA ILE A 168 8.33 -9.41 -8.77
C ILE A 168 9.40 -10.52 -8.83
N THR A 169 9.82 -11.01 -7.69
CA THR A 169 10.55 -12.26 -7.51
C THR A 169 9.79 -13.15 -6.56
N ASP A 170 10.15 -14.40 -6.43
CA ASP A 170 9.60 -15.26 -5.38
C ASP A 170 9.88 -14.64 -4.00
N PHE A 171 8.88 -14.69 -3.11
CA PHE A 171 9.02 -14.33 -1.72
C PHE A 171 9.13 -15.61 -0.89
N THR A 172 10.23 -15.75 -0.17
CA THR A 172 10.47 -16.88 0.71
C THR A 172 10.87 -16.42 2.11
N ALA A 173 10.73 -17.27 3.10
CA ALA A 173 11.10 -16.96 4.47
C ALA A 173 12.56 -16.47 4.59
N ASN A 174 13.45 -16.97 3.73
CA ASN A 174 14.89 -16.70 3.80
C ASN A 174 15.35 -15.49 2.97
N ASN A 175 14.55 -15.03 2.00
CA ASN A 175 14.94 -13.91 1.13
C ASN A 175 14.28 -12.58 1.47
N GLY A 176 13.64 -12.48 2.63
CA GLY A 176 13.04 -11.24 3.10
C GLY A 176 11.56 -11.07 2.72
N ALA A 177 10.80 -12.17 2.59
CA ALA A 177 9.35 -12.11 2.48
C ALA A 177 8.76 -11.23 3.60
N THR A 178 7.73 -10.46 3.28
CA THR A 178 6.99 -9.68 4.30
C THR A 178 6.48 -10.63 5.38
N VAL A 179 6.68 -10.26 6.64
CA VAL A 179 6.19 -11.02 7.79
C VAL A 179 5.03 -10.28 8.43
N PHE A 180 4.02 -11.02 8.87
CA PHE A 180 2.79 -10.50 9.46
C PHE A 180 2.54 -11.11 10.83
N VAL A 181 1.94 -10.33 11.74
CA VAL A 181 1.32 -10.85 12.97
C VAL A 181 -0.17 -11.07 12.69
N PRO A 182 -0.61 -12.34 12.53
CA PRO A 182 -1.99 -12.65 12.17
C PRO A 182 -3.00 -12.11 13.17
N GLY A 183 -4.09 -11.48 12.67
CA GLY A 183 -5.17 -10.93 13.50
C GLY A 183 -4.84 -9.61 14.20
N SER A 184 -3.63 -9.07 14.03
CA SER A 184 -3.21 -7.84 14.72
C SER A 184 -4.01 -6.59 14.33
N HIS A 185 -4.61 -6.55 13.14
CA HIS A 185 -5.50 -5.48 12.68
C HIS A 185 -6.73 -5.27 13.60
N MET A 186 -7.12 -6.32 14.33
CA MET A 186 -8.23 -6.27 15.28
C MET A 186 -7.80 -5.94 16.72
N SER A 187 -6.50 -5.71 16.95
CA SER A 187 -5.99 -5.41 18.30
C SER A 187 -6.34 -4.01 18.77
N GLY A 188 -6.52 -3.06 17.86
CA GLY A 188 -6.64 -1.63 18.17
C GLY A 188 -5.32 -1.00 18.69
N LEU A 189 -4.21 -1.73 18.57
CA LEU A 189 -2.89 -1.32 19.06
C LEU A 189 -1.92 -1.15 17.90
N GLN A 190 -0.86 -0.38 18.17
CA GLN A 190 0.35 -0.38 17.34
C GLN A 190 1.35 -1.41 17.90
N PRO A 191 2.21 -2.00 17.08
CA PRO A 191 3.21 -2.91 17.58
C PRO A 191 4.27 -2.17 18.41
N ASP A 192 4.71 -2.79 19.49
CA ASP A 192 5.91 -2.30 20.18
C ASP A 192 7.15 -2.66 19.34
N TYR A 193 7.73 -1.68 18.69
CA TYR A 193 8.90 -1.84 17.80
C TYR A 193 10.18 -2.30 18.54
N ARG A 194 10.16 -2.31 19.89
CA ARG A 194 11.26 -2.82 20.72
C ARG A 194 11.17 -4.32 20.95
N GLN A 195 9.98 -4.89 20.73
CA GLN A 195 9.76 -6.32 20.93
C GLN A 195 10.17 -7.12 19.69
N ASN A 196 10.68 -8.31 19.94
CA ASN A 196 10.92 -9.27 18.89
C ASN A 196 9.62 -10.10 18.71
N HIS A 197 8.80 -9.73 17.73
CA HIS A 197 7.56 -10.41 17.41
C HIS A 197 7.84 -11.79 16.80
N THR A 198 7.97 -12.79 17.65
CA THR A 198 8.26 -14.19 17.25
C THR A 198 7.05 -14.93 16.70
N ASP A 199 5.88 -14.36 16.86
CA ASP A 199 4.58 -14.83 16.33
C ASP A 199 4.33 -14.37 14.89
N ALA A 200 5.21 -13.55 14.33
CA ALA A 200 5.11 -13.11 12.95
C ALA A 200 5.46 -14.24 11.98
N VAL A 201 4.65 -14.39 10.94
CA VAL A 201 4.77 -15.43 9.91
C VAL A 201 5.10 -14.83 8.54
N PRO A 202 6.00 -15.45 7.74
CA PRO A 202 6.32 -14.97 6.40
C PRO A 202 5.19 -15.25 5.41
N ALA A 203 4.92 -14.27 4.54
CA ALA A 203 4.07 -14.42 3.37
C ALA A 203 4.89 -14.96 2.20
N GLU A 204 4.97 -16.28 2.09
CA GLU A 204 5.68 -16.93 1.00
C GLU A 204 4.76 -17.08 -0.22
N MET A 205 5.24 -16.67 -1.39
CA MET A 205 4.47 -16.69 -2.63
C MET A 205 5.38 -16.64 -3.87
N PRO A 206 4.96 -17.24 -5.00
CA PRO A 206 5.70 -17.15 -6.25
C PRO A 206 5.61 -15.73 -6.86
N ALA A 207 6.55 -15.42 -7.75
CA ALA A 207 6.50 -14.23 -8.59
C ALA A 207 5.19 -14.18 -9.40
N GLY A 208 4.64 -12.99 -9.59
CA GLY A 208 3.32 -12.78 -10.22
C GLY A 208 2.15 -12.83 -9.26
N SER A 209 2.38 -13.20 -7.99
CA SER A 209 1.37 -13.12 -6.92
C SER A 209 1.26 -11.71 -6.35
N ILE A 210 0.18 -11.49 -5.59
CA ILE A 210 0.02 -10.33 -4.72
C ILE A 210 -0.15 -10.78 -3.27
N VAL A 211 0.40 -9.99 -2.35
CA VAL A 211 -0.04 -9.97 -0.96
C VAL A 211 -0.71 -8.64 -0.69
N LEU A 212 -1.85 -8.68 -0.02
CA LEU A 212 -2.62 -7.50 0.33
C LEU A 212 -2.98 -7.56 1.82
N TRP A 213 -2.90 -6.42 2.51
CA TRP A 213 -3.23 -6.34 3.92
C TRP A 213 -3.95 -5.05 4.31
N ASP A 214 -4.77 -5.15 5.34
CA ASP A 214 -5.36 -4.03 6.06
C ASP A 214 -4.22 -3.20 6.68
N GLY A 215 -4.22 -1.89 6.46
CA GLY A 215 -3.17 -0.99 6.93
C GLY A 215 -2.93 -1.02 8.45
N ARG A 216 -3.84 -1.58 9.24
CA ARG A 216 -3.71 -1.79 10.69
C ARG A 216 -2.94 -3.07 11.04
N THR A 217 -2.73 -3.97 10.09
CA THR A 217 -2.01 -5.24 10.31
C THR A 217 -0.55 -4.98 10.60
N TRP A 218 -0.03 -5.57 11.68
CA TRP A 218 1.38 -5.48 12.04
C TRP A 218 2.20 -6.30 11.09
N HIS A 219 3.19 -5.65 10.47
CA HIS A 219 4.03 -6.30 9.48
C HIS A 219 5.44 -5.68 9.44
N ALA A 220 6.34 -6.37 8.75
CA ALA A 220 7.69 -5.91 8.48
C ALA A 220 8.26 -6.60 7.25
N THR A 221 9.25 -6.00 6.60
CA THR A 221 10.14 -6.74 5.69
C THR A 221 10.92 -7.77 6.51
N GLY A 222 10.87 -9.03 6.10
CA GLY A 222 11.65 -10.11 6.71
C GLY A 222 13.16 -9.94 6.49
N ALA A 223 13.96 -10.67 7.25
CA ALA A 223 15.40 -10.70 7.00
C ALA A 223 15.70 -11.43 5.68
N ASN A 224 16.62 -10.89 4.88
CA ASN A 224 17.17 -11.61 3.74
C ASN A 224 18.50 -12.23 4.16
N GLU A 225 18.46 -13.50 4.49
CA GLU A 225 19.62 -14.28 4.97
C GLU A 225 20.40 -14.94 3.81
N THR A 226 19.94 -14.73 2.56
CA THR A 226 20.63 -15.27 1.39
C THR A 226 21.91 -14.51 1.08
N ARG A 227 22.78 -15.10 0.28
CA ARG A 227 24.07 -14.51 -0.09
C ARG A 227 24.01 -13.68 -1.37
N ASP A 228 23.03 -13.97 -2.23
CA ASP A 228 23.01 -13.52 -3.62
C ASP A 228 21.60 -13.22 -4.16
N GLN A 229 20.54 -13.47 -3.38
CA GLN A 229 19.17 -13.22 -3.84
C GLN A 229 18.71 -11.81 -3.47
N TYR A 230 18.01 -11.18 -4.40
CA TYR A 230 17.31 -9.92 -4.22
C TYR A 230 15.79 -10.17 -4.25
N ARG A 231 15.09 -9.85 -3.18
CA ARG A 231 13.64 -9.91 -3.16
C ARG A 231 13.09 -8.56 -3.60
N ILE A 232 12.39 -8.56 -4.73
CA ILE A 232 11.83 -7.37 -5.36
C ILE A 232 10.31 -7.40 -5.26
N GLY A 233 9.73 -6.36 -4.70
CA GLY A 233 8.30 -6.11 -4.74
C GLY A 233 7.97 -4.76 -5.37
N VAL A 234 6.74 -4.59 -5.84
CA VAL A 234 6.16 -3.27 -6.12
C VAL A 234 5.00 -3.06 -5.16
N THR A 235 5.12 -2.05 -4.33
CA THR A 235 4.16 -1.73 -3.26
C THR A 235 3.25 -0.60 -3.72
N ASN A 236 1.95 -0.83 -3.69
CA ASN A 236 0.91 0.14 -3.95
C ASN A 236 0.10 0.35 -2.67
N ASN A 237 0.24 1.51 -2.05
CA ASN A 237 -0.56 1.89 -0.88
C ASN A 237 -1.85 2.56 -1.36
N MET A 238 -2.98 1.93 -1.12
CA MET A 238 -4.31 2.47 -1.44
C MET A 238 -4.91 3.10 -0.19
N VAL A 239 -5.60 4.21 -0.34
CA VAL A 239 -6.27 4.90 0.77
C VAL A 239 -7.71 5.19 0.46
N ALA A 240 -8.53 5.25 1.51
CA ALA A 240 -9.92 5.68 1.41
C ALA A 240 -9.99 7.11 0.84
N PRO A 241 -11.05 7.46 0.11
CA PRO A 241 -11.11 8.71 -0.67
C PRO A 241 -11.01 9.98 0.19
N MET A 242 -11.34 9.91 1.47
CA MET A 242 -11.23 11.03 2.39
C MET A 242 -9.79 11.23 2.95
N ILE A 243 -8.87 10.34 2.65
CA ILE A 243 -7.49 10.41 3.15
C ILE A 243 -6.61 11.10 2.11
N ARG A 244 -5.84 12.09 2.58
CA ARG A 244 -4.85 12.74 1.71
C ARG A 244 -3.75 11.75 1.33
N PRO A 245 -3.48 11.51 0.04
CA PRO A 245 -2.43 10.61 -0.40
C PRO A 245 -1.03 11.17 -0.08
N LEU A 246 -0.06 10.27 0.12
CA LEU A 246 1.35 10.65 0.34
C LEU A 246 1.96 11.33 -0.89
N VAL A 247 1.58 10.88 -2.08
CA VAL A 247 1.98 11.49 -3.36
C VAL A 247 0.78 12.18 -3.98
N ASN A 248 0.91 13.46 -4.28
CA ASN A 248 -0.08 14.20 -5.06
C ASN A 248 0.16 13.93 -6.55
N TYR A 249 -0.39 12.83 -7.06
CA TYR A 249 -0.17 12.38 -8.44
C TYR A 249 -0.58 13.39 -9.51
N PRO A 250 -1.74 14.07 -9.42
CA PRO A 250 -2.10 15.14 -10.36
C PRO A 250 -1.04 16.24 -10.51
N TYR A 251 -0.26 16.48 -9.46
CA TYR A 251 0.82 17.47 -9.48
C TYR A 251 2.20 16.87 -9.82
N SER A 252 2.49 15.64 -9.36
CA SER A 252 3.83 15.06 -9.39
C SER A 252 4.13 14.21 -10.62
N LEU A 253 3.10 13.78 -11.37
CA LEU A 253 3.31 13.06 -12.61
C LEU A 253 3.80 13.99 -13.70
N ARG A 254 4.71 13.49 -14.53
CA ARG A 254 5.16 14.18 -15.73
C ARG A 254 4.03 14.27 -16.74
N ALA A 255 3.99 15.35 -17.51
CA ALA A 255 2.95 15.57 -18.53
C ALA A 255 2.82 14.38 -19.49
N GLU A 256 3.95 13.84 -19.94
CA GLU A 256 4.00 12.70 -20.87
C GLU A 256 3.39 11.42 -20.27
N VAL A 257 3.44 11.28 -18.95
CA VAL A 257 2.80 10.17 -18.23
C VAL A 257 1.30 10.41 -18.15
N VAL A 258 0.88 11.63 -17.80
CA VAL A 258 -0.54 12.00 -17.68
C VAL A 258 -1.29 11.82 -18.99
N GLU A 259 -0.69 12.19 -20.13
CA GLU A 259 -1.27 12.05 -21.47
C GLU A 259 -1.58 10.59 -21.85
N ARG A 260 -0.91 9.63 -21.23
CA ARG A 260 -1.07 8.19 -21.52
C ARG A 260 -1.98 7.46 -20.56
N LEU A 261 -2.43 8.13 -19.49
CA LEU A 261 -3.32 7.52 -18.51
C LEU A 261 -4.68 7.18 -19.12
N ASP A 262 -5.12 5.96 -18.93
CA ASP A 262 -6.50 5.59 -19.19
C ASP A 262 -7.44 6.11 -18.07
N GLU A 263 -8.74 5.98 -18.26
CA GLU A 263 -9.73 6.49 -17.30
C GLU A 263 -9.68 5.78 -15.95
N ARG A 264 -9.32 4.48 -15.93
CA ARG A 264 -9.17 3.72 -14.69
C ARG A 264 -7.96 4.19 -13.90
N GLN A 265 -6.83 4.39 -14.59
CA GLN A 265 -5.61 4.93 -14.00
C GLN A 265 -5.84 6.36 -13.47
N LYS A 266 -6.54 7.21 -14.22
CA LYS A 266 -6.90 8.55 -13.77
C LYS A 266 -7.74 8.52 -12.49
N GLN A 267 -8.73 7.65 -12.39
CA GLN A 267 -9.53 7.47 -11.18
C GLN A 267 -8.66 7.08 -9.98
N LEU A 268 -7.82 6.05 -10.14
CA LEU A 268 -6.91 5.57 -9.09
C LEU A 268 -5.89 6.62 -8.67
N LEU A 269 -5.50 7.53 -9.56
CA LEU A 269 -4.49 8.56 -9.29
C LEU A 269 -5.10 9.89 -8.82
N GLY A 270 -6.40 9.93 -8.56
CA GLY A 270 -7.08 11.09 -7.97
C GLY A 270 -7.38 12.22 -8.94
N PHE A 271 -7.47 11.94 -10.26
CA PHE A 271 -7.91 12.91 -11.27
C PHE A 271 -9.44 13.04 -11.36
N SER A 272 -10.18 12.23 -10.63
CA SER A 272 -11.64 12.28 -10.56
C SER A 272 -12.11 12.70 -9.17
N THR A 273 -13.32 13.23 -9.10
CA THR A 273 -13.97 13.57 -7.82
C THR A 273 -14.55 12.30 -7.18
N TRP A 274 -14.57 12.26 -5.86
CA TRP A 274 -15.13 11.13 -5.13
C TRP A 274 -16.65 11.22 -4.98
N THR A 275 -17.17 12.42 -4.69
CA THR A 275 -18.59 12.65 -4.45
C THR A 275 -19.08 13.85 -5.26
N ALA A 276 -20.40 14.07 -5.24
CA ALA A 276 -21.00 15.28 -5.81
C ALA A 276 -20.42 16.59 -5.24
N TYR A 277 -19.91 16.57 -4.02
CA TYR A 277 -19.28 17.72 -3.40
C TYR A 277 -17.96 18.15 -4.06
N GLY A 278 -17.28 17.23 -4.72
CA GLY A 278 -16.05 17.53 -5.42
C GLY A 278 -16.25 18.15 -6.79
N ASN A 279 -17.49 18.27 -7.28
CA ASN A 279 -17.79 18.87 -8.57
C ASN A 279 -18.17 20.33 -8.38
N GLU A 280 -17.33 21.20 -8.87
CA GLU A 280 -17.53 22.64 -8.76
C GLU A 280 -18.80 23.10 -9.47
N GLY A 281 -19.63 23.85 -8.76
CA GLY A 281 -20.70 24.65 -9.33
C GLY A 281 -22.00 23.93 -9.72
N VAL A 282 -22.16 22.64 -9.41
CA VAL A 282 -23.42 21.93 -9.71
C VAL A 282 -24.15 21.53 -8.44
N PRO A 283 -25.44 21.88 -8.28
CA PRO A 283 -26.25 21.42 -7.17
C PRO A 283 -26.32 19.87 -7.11
N MET A 284 -26.23 19.31 -5.90
CA MET A 284 -26.25 17.87 -5.66
C MET A 284 -27.43 17.08 -6.25
N GLN A 285 -28.49 17.76 -6.66
CA GLN A 285 -29.74 17.16 -7.07
C GLN A 285 -29.71 16.52 -8.47
N ASP A 286 -28.68 16.79 -9.29
CA ASP A 286 -28.65 16.32 -10.68
C ASP A 286 -27.25 15.93 -11.15
N LEU A 287 -26.72 14.85 -10.55
CA LEU A 287 -25.39 14.30 -10.82
C LEU A 287 -25.11 13.96 -12.31
N LYS A 288 -26.16 13.68 -13.11
CA LYS A 288 -26.02 13.36 -14.52
C LYS A 288 -25.63 14.53 -15.42
N TYR A 289 -25.69 15.76 -14.90
CA TYR A 289 -25.37 16.97 -15.64
C TYR A 289 -24.01 17.57 -15.31
N PHE A 290 -23.17 16.82 -14.60
CA PHE A 290 -21.83 17.31 -14.30
C PHE A 290 -21.03 17.60 -15.55
N LYS A 291 -20.49 18.81 -15.60
CA LYS A 291 -19.46 19.21 -16.55
C LYS A 291 -18.21 19.65 -15.81
N PRO A 292 -17.01 19.45 -16.38
CA PRO A 292 -15.80 20.06 -15.87
C PRO A 292 -15.99 21.57 -15.67
N ALA A 293 -15.38 22.16 -14.65
CA ALA A 293 -15.50 23.59 -14.34
C ALA A 293 -15.16 24.47 -15.57
N ALA A 294 -14.20 24.03 -16.40
CA ALA A 294 -13.84 24.72 -17.64
C ALA A 294 -14.98 24.80 -18.68
N ASP A 295 -15.96 23.89 -18.62
CA ASP A 295 -17.07 23.83 -19.56
C ASP A 295 -18.33 24.53 -19.02
N GLN A 296 -18.26 25.11 -17.82
CA GLN A 296 -19.39 25.82 -17.20
C GLN A 296 -19.43 27.29 -17.65
N PRO A 297 -20.63 27.83 -17.91
CA PRO A 297 -20.76 29.23 -18.27
C PRO A 297 -20.45 30.13 -17.07
N GLY A 298 -19.62 31.14 -17.27
CA GLY A 298 -19.29 32.13 -16.25
C GLY A 298 -18.07 32.94 -16.64
N PRO A 299 -17.84 34.10 -16.00
CA PRO A 299 -16.63 34.84 -16.22
C PRO A 299 -15.45 34.06 -15.62
N MET A 300 -14.41 33.85 -16.40
CA MET A 300 -13.11 33.46 -15.88
C MET A 300 -12.50 34.69 -15.19
N LEU A 301 -12.22 34.57 -13.90
CA LEU A 301 -11.57 35.62 -13.13
C LEU A 301 -10.07 35.72 -13.46
#